data_b614f71c099a078ace33b49469b4e9b8
#
_entry.id   b614f71c099a078ace33b49469b4e9b8
#
_cell.length_a   1.000
_cell.length_b   1.000
_cell.length_c   1.000
_cell.angle_alpha   90.00
_cell.angle_beta   90.00
_cell.angle_gamma   90.00
#
_symmetry.space_group_name_H-M   'P 1'
#
loop_
_entity.id
_entity.type
_entity.pdbx_description
1 polymer ?
#
loop_
_entity_poly.entity_id
_entity_poly.type
_entity_poly.pdbx_seq_one_letter_code
_entity_poly.pdbx_strand_id
1 'polypeptide(L)' 'MNQQTNLKAGDRVRLVSMADDPDPIPAGATGTVARVYPHSDWTQVDVAWDNGRSLMLSIPPDRIEVLDASDPDFQPKGN' A
#
# COMPACT_ATOMS: atom_id res chain seq x y z
N MET A 1 6.83 -14.17 -7.36
CA MET A 1 6.45 -13.84 -6.78
C MET A 1 5.41 -13.04 -6.22
N ASN A 2 4.46 -13.02 -5.82
CA ASN A 2 3.48 -12.29 -5.38
C ASN A 2 3.63 -11.78 -4.09
N GLN A 3 4.27 -10.82 -3.92
CA GLN A 3 4.67 -10.32 -2.71
C GLN A 3 3.61 -9.64 -1.93
N GLN A 4 2.44 -9.37 -2.45
CA GLN A 4 1.40 -8.72 -1.70
C GLN A 4 0.88 -9.58 -0.56
N THR A 5 1.08 -10.87 -0.63
CA THR A 5 0.61 -11.74 0.42
C THR A 5 1.45 -11.65 1.68
N ASN A 6 2.58 -10.95 1.63
CA ASN A 6 3.44 -10.83 2.79
C ASN A 6 3.37 -9.46 3.45
N LEU A 7 2.35 -8.68 3.12
CA LEU A 7 2.21 -7.36 3.70
C LEU A 7 1.87 -7.43 5.18
N LYS A 8 2.37 -6.47 5.92
CA LYS A 8 2.06 -6.37 7.33
C LYS A 8 2.03 -4.91 7.75
N ALA A 9 1.38 -4.63 8.85
CA ALA A 9 1.31 -3.28 9.38
C ALA A 9 2.71 -2.73 9.59
N GLY A 10 2.91 -1.49 9.23
CA GLY A 10 4.21 -0.84 9.32
C GLY A 10 5.01 -0.87 8.04
N ASP A 11 4.64 -1.69 7.08
CA ASP A 11 5.36 -1.74 5.81
C ASP A 11 5.19 -0.43 5.05
N ARG A 12 6.24 0.01 4.42
CA ARG A 12 6.18 1.17 3.53
C ARG A 12 5.90 0.67 2.12
N VAL A 13 5.00 1.35 1.45
CA VAL A 13 4.55 0.91 0.13
C VAL A 13 4.45 2.08 -0.82
N ARG A 14 4.51 1.78 -2.11
CA ARG A 14 4.26 2.74 -3.18
C ARG A 14 3.12 2.21 -4.03
N LEU A 15 2.18 3.07 -4.36
CA LEU A 15 1.06 2.68 -5.19
C LEU A 15 1.50 2.53 -6.64
N VAL A 16 1.22 1.39 -7.22
CA VAL A 16 1.46 1.15 -8.65
C VAL A 16 0.21 1.51 -9.44
N SER A 17 -0.93 1.01 -9.04
CA SER A 17 -2.18 1.35 -9.72
C SER A 17 -3.36 1.10 -8.78
N MET A 18 -4.42 1.86 -8.98
CA MET A 18 -5.64 1.73 -8.21
C MET A 18 -6.81 1.76 -9.18
N ALA A 19 -7.69 0.78 -9.07
CA ALA A 19 -8.81 0.65 -9.98
C ALA A 19 -10.11 1.06 -9.31
N ASP A 20 -11.07 1.47 -10.12
CA ASP A 20 -12.45 1.66 -9.68
C ASP A 20 -12.70 2.64 -8.55
N ASP A 21 -11.84 3.55 -8.30
CA ASP A 21 -12.07 4.57 -7.29
C ASP A 21 -12.32 5.90 -8.00
N PRO A 22 -13.39 6.61 -7.64
CA PRO A 22 -13.68 7.90 -8.29
C PRO A 22 -12.67 8.99 -7.96
N ASP A 23 -11.91 8.83 -6.86
CA ASP A 23 -10.91 9.81 -6.49
C ASP A 23 -9.67 9.07 -6.02
N PRO A 24 -8.96 8.41 -6.93
CA PRO A 24 -7.89 7.51 -6.53
C PRO A 24 -6.66 8.24 -6.02
N ILE A 25 -5.88 7.53 -5.25
CA ILE A 25 -4.55 7.97 -4.86
C ILE A 25 -3.69 7.94 -6.14
N PRO A 26 -2.90 8.97 -6.41
CA PRO A 26 -2.09 8.95 -7.63
C PRO A 26 -1.01 7.88 -7.59
N ALA A 27 -0.76 7.28 -8.74
CA ALA A 27 0.32 6.30 -8.87
C ALA A 27 1.64 6.95 -8.46
N GLY A 28 2.47 6.21 -7.76
CA GLY A 28 3.73 6.72 -7.25
C GLY A 28 3.65 7.24 -5.83
N ALA A 29 2.44 7.42 -5.29
CA ALA A 29 2.30 7.89 -3.91
C ALA A 29 2.81 6.82 -2.94
N THR A 30 3.36 7.27 -1.83
CA THR A 30 3.88 6.35 -0.82
C THR A 30 3.05 6.46 0.46
N GLY A 31 3.11 5.43 1.26
CA GLY A 31 2.38 5.40 2.51
C GLY A 31 2.84 4.26 3.40
N THR A 32 2.17 4.13 4.53
CA THR A 32 2.49 3.09 5.51
C THR A 32 1.25 2.21 5.70
N VAL A 33 1.44 0.91 5.65
CA VAL A 33 0.35 -0.03 5.86
C VAL A 33 -0.07 0.04 7.32
N ALA A 34 -1.37 0.25 7.54
CA ALA A 34 -1.92 0.29 8.89
C ALA A 34 -2.48 -1.06 9.31
N ARG A 35 -3.16 -1.74 8.40
CA ARG A 35 -3.76 -3.04 8.69
C ARG A 35 -3.88 -3.85 7.42
N VAL A 36 -3.90 -5.17 7.57
CA VAL A 36 -4.05 -6.09 6.45
C VAL A 36 -5.13 -7.10 6.82
N TYR A 37 -6.11 -7.27 5.94
CA TYR A 37 -7.20 -8.22 6.15
C TYR A 37 -7.25 -9.17 4.95
N PRO A 38 -6.60 -10.31 5.02
CA PRO A 38 -6.61 -11.25 3.90
C PRO A 38 -7.95 -12.00 3.80
N HIS A 39 -8.41 -12.17 2.58
CA HIS A 39 -9.59 -12.98 2.27
C HIS A 39 -9.15 -14.09 1.32
N SER A 40 -10.06 -14.93 0.90
CA SER A 40 -9.65 -16.08 0.09
C SER A 40 -9.16 -15.68 -1.31
N ASP A 41 -9.77 -14.65 -1.90
CA ASP A 41 -9.42 -14.25 -3.25
C ASP A 41 -8.79 -12.86 -3.35
N TRP A 42 -8.70 -12.14 -2.28
CA TRP A 42 -8.19 -10.77 -2.31
C TRP A 42 -7.79 -10.35 -0.90
N THR A 43 -7.09 -9.25 -0.80
CA THR A 43 -6.65 -8.75 0.50
C THR A 43 -7.01 -7.29 0.61
N GLN A 44 -7.61 -6.90 1.73
CA GLN A 44 -7.84 -5.50 2.02
C GLN A 44 -6.62 -4.96 2.74
N VAL A 45 -6.12 -3.83 2.29
CA VAL A 45 -4.95 -3.21 2.90
C VAL A 45 -5.29 -1.77 3.23
N ASP A 46 -5.27 -1.45 4.51
CA ASP A 46 -5.52 -0.08 4.94
C ASP A 46 -4.19 0.65 4.96
N VAL A 47 -4.10 1.76 4.26
CA VAL A 47 -2.86 2.50 4.11
C VAL A 47 -3.05 3.94 4.57
N ALA A 48 -2.13 4.42 5.38
CA ALA A 48 -2.04 5.83 5.73
C ALA A 48 -1.08 6.44 4.73
N TRP A 49 -1.62 7.17 3.78
CA TRP A 49 -0.83 7.74 2.70
C TRP A 49 -0.09 8.99 3.18
N ASP A 50 1.10 9.21 2.68
CA ASP A 50 1.93 10.33 3.13
C ASP A 50 1.29 11.68 2.84
N ASN A 51 0.38 11.75 1.88
CA ASN A 51 -0.31 12.99 1.57
C ASN A 51 -1.46 13.28 2.55
N GLY A 52 -1.61 12.49 3.59
CA GLY A 52 -2.64 12.72 4.61
C GLY A 52 -3.93 11.96 4.40
N ARG A 53 -4.10 11.30 3.27
CA ARG A 53 -5.32 10.54 3.03
C ARG A 53 -5.22 9.17 3.69
N SER A 54 -6.39 8.61 4.01
CA SER A 54 -6.49 7.24 4.47
C SER A 54 -7.43 6.56 3.51
N LEU A 55 -6.92 5.64 2.72
CA LEU A 55 -7.74 4.96 1.73
C LEU A 55 -7.29 3.52 1.62
N MET A 56 -8.24 2.60 1.75
CA MET A 56 -7.91 1.19 1.69
C MET A 56 -7.80 0.72 0.25
N LEU A 57 -7.08 -0.35 0.07
CA LEU A 57 -6.90 -0.99 -1.23
C LEU A 57 -7.52 -2.37 -1.20
N SER A 58 -7.98 -2.82 -2.36
CA SER A 58 -8.42 -4.20 -2.56
C SER A 58 -7.43 -4.83 -3.53
N ILE A 59 -6.62 -5.76 -3.09
CA ILE A 59 -5.58 -6.37 -3.91
C ILE A 59 -5.89 -7.82 -4.17
N PRO A 60 -6.05 -8.22 -5.43
CA PRO A 60 -6.20 -7.39 -6.61
C PRO A 60 -7.56 -6.74 -6.64
N PRO A 61 -7.83 -5.77 -7.51
CA PRO A 61 -7.02 -5.37 -8.66
C PRO A 61 -6.03 -4.24 -8.38
N ASP A 62 -6.12 -3.60 -7.22
CA ASP A 62 -5.15 -2.55 -6.90
C ASP A 62 -3.77 -3.18 -6.73
N ARG A 63 -2.72 -2.43 -7.03
CA ARG A 63 -1.36 -2.95 -6.98
C ARG A 63 -0.44 -1.99 -6.27
N ILE A 64 0.38 -2.54 -5.39
CA ILE A 64 1.39 -1.76 -4.68
C ILE A 64 2.70 -2.52 -4.70
N GLU A 65 3.79 -1.82 -4.39
CA GLU A 65 5.07 -2.46 -4.18
C GLU A 65 5.55 -2.10 -2.77
N VAL A 66 6.19 -3.04 -2.11
CA VAL A 66 6.74 -2.82 -0.80
C VAL A 66 8.11 -2.19 -0.95
N LEU A 67 8.37 -1.12 -0.20
CA LEU A 67 9.65 -0.43 -0.24
C LEU A 67 10.56 -0.95 0.84
N ASP A 68 11.85 -0.98 0.57
CA ASP A 68 12.82 -1.35 1.58
C ASP A 68 13.86 -0.24 1.71
N ALA A 69 14.82 -0.43 2.58
CA ALA A 69 15.77 0.63 2.91
C ALA A 69 16.64 1.04 1.73
N SER A 70 16.69 0.22 0.68
CA SER A 70 17.47 0.58 -0.49
C SER A 70 16.70 1.47 -1.47
N ASP A 71 15.41 1.65 -1.27
CA ASP A 71 14.61 2.47 -2.17
C ASP A 71 14.76 3.94 -1.78
N PRO A 72 15.03 4.83 -2.74
CA PRO A 72 15.22 6.24 -2.40
C PRO A 72 13.99 6.90 -1.79
N ASP A 73 12.81 6.33 -1.98
CA ASP A 73 11.60 6.88 -1.39
C ASP A 73 11.25 6.22 -0.06
N PHE A 74 12.09 5.33 0.44
CA PHE A 74 11.81 4.66 1.70
C PHE A 74 11.96 5.66 2.85
N GLN A 75 10.92 5.75 3.67
CA GLN A 75 10.95 6.62 4.84
C GLN A 75 10.42 5.83 6.01
N PRO A 76 11.30 5.33 6.86
CA PRO A 76 10.85 4.51 7.97
C PRO A 76 9.94 5.31 8.88
N LYS A 77 8.91 4.64 9.37
CA LYS A 77 7.99 5.29 10.25
C LYS A 77 8.61 5.49 11.60
N GLY A 78 8.27 6.56 12.28
CA GLY A 78 8.68 6.73 13.65
C GLY A 78 9.98 7.42 13.86
N ASN A 79 10.50 8.03 12.87
CA ASN A 79 11.69 8.80 13.10
C ASN A 79 11.44 10.23 13.22
#